data_90cfbf10034eadd0c9712ed1108aeacb
#
_entry.id   90cfbf10034eadd0c9712ed1108aeacb
#
_cell.length_a   1.000
_cell.length_b   1.000
_cell.length_c   1.000
_cell.angle_alpha   90.00
_cell.angle_beta   90.00
_cell.angle_gamma   90.00
#
_symmetry.space_group_name_H-M   'P 1'
#
loop_
_entity.id
_entity.type
_entity.pdbx_description
1 polymer ?
#
loop_
_entity_poly.entity_id
_entity_poly.type
_entity_poly.pdbx_seq_one_letter_code
_entity_poly.pdbx_strand_id
1 'polypeptide(L)'
;MILNTNSKKLARKLRFTKMHGAGNDFIVLNGVDQDLSDITREQWQKLAHRQFGIGADQILLVEKATRPDTDFRYRIFNADGGEVEQCGNGSRCFVRFVLDQGLSTKNPLRVEVEHTVLTLKSHPDGQVEVDMGAPIFEHSQIPFKADGLASKQEFHEMLYALPIGNNPSAHDDWIAVLSMGNPHAVQVVGDVDSAPVFEEGPFIEKHPAFPKRVNAGYMQVLNRNEIKLRVFERGAGETLACGTGACAAVVSGIRRGMLDSPVKVHTRGGDLQIAWGGMVNDAARPVIMTGPAITVFEGETQI
;
A
#
# COMPACT_ATOMS: atom_id res chain seq x y z
N MET A 1 -0.03 -43.02 -37.69
CA MET A 1 -0.46 -43.24 -36.30
C MET A 1 0.37 -42.30 -35.44
N ILE A 2 -0.14 -41.09 -35.20
CA ILE A 2 0.56 -40.03 -34.43
C ILE A 2 0.07 -40.18 -32.99
N LEU A 3 0.93 -40.72 -32.14
CA LEU A 3 0.67 -40.78 -30.69
C LEU A 3 0.69 -39.35 -30.13
N ASN A 4 -0.50 -38.83 -29.83
CA ASN A 4 -0.71 -37.54 -29.16
C ASN A 4 -0.40 -37.77 -27.67
N THR A 5 0.85 -37.58 -27.25
CA THR A 5 1.24 -37.60 -25.85
C THR A 5 0.81 -36.31 -25.18
N ASN A 6 -0.49 -36.17 -24.95
CA ASN A 6 -1.01 -35.23 -23.95
C ASN A 6 -0.58 -35.73 -22.58
N SER A 7 0.63 -35.35 -22.13
CA SER A 7 1.01 -35.50 -20.74
C SER A 7 0.06 -34.58 -19.92
N LYS A 8 -0.99 -35.15 -19.33
CA LYS A 8 -1.71 -34.49 -18.25
C LYS A 8 -0.66 -34.15 -17.19
N LYS A 9 -0.22 -32.90 -17.11
CA LYS A 9 0.52 -32.42 -15.93
C LYS A 9 -0.33 -32.84 -14.73
N LEU A 10 0.20 -33.70 -13.86
CA LEU A 10 -0.45 -34.10 -12.61
C LEU A 10 -0.75 -32.77 -11.84
N ALA A 11 -2.00 -32.62 -11.45
CA ALA A 11 -2.43 -31.49 -10.65
C ALA A 11 -1.54 -31.43 -9.39
N ARG A 12 -0.80 -30.33 -9.25
CA ARG A 12 0.13 -30.13 -8.13
C ARG A 12 -0.63 -29.50 -6.97
N LYS A 13 -0.44 -30.05 -5.77
CA LYS A 13 -0.93 -29.43 -4.53
C LYS A 13 -0.10 -28.20 -4.19
N LEU A 14 -0.76 -27.12 -3.88
CA LEU A 14 -0.18 -25.86 -3.45
C LEU A 14 -0.71 -25.50 -2.05
N ARG A 15 0.19 -25.40 -1.07
CA ARG A 15 -0.13 -24.93 0.29
C ARG A 15 -0.08 -23.40 0.33
N PHE A 16 -1.02 -22.79 1.01
CA PHE A 16 -1.12 -21.36 1.14
C PHE A 16 -1.62 -20.92 2.53
N THR A 17 -1.33 -19.69 2.88
CA THR A 17 -1.91 -18.99 4.03
C THR A 17 -2.70 -17.79 3.53
N LYS A 18 -3.98 -17.70 3.92
CA LYS A 18 -4.80 -16.51 3.67
C LYS A 18 -4.57 -15.52 4.79
N MET A 19 -4.21 -14.28 4.45
CA MET A 19 -3.89 -13.23 5.40
C MET A 19 -4.53 -11.91 4.98
N HIS A 20 -4.59 -10.94 5.91
CA HIS A 20 -4.89 -9.54 5.57
C HIS A 20 -4.12 -8.57 6.46
N GLY A 21 -3.84 -7.38 5.92
CA GLY A 21 -3.32 -6.22 6.65
C GLY A 21 -4.27 -5.04 6.49
N ALA A 22 -5.04 -4.74 7.54
CA ALA A 22 -6.07 -3.69 7.51
C ALA A 22 -7.05 -3.84 6.33
N GLY A 23 -7.58 -5.06 6.10
CA GLY A 23 -8.59 -5.36 5.09
C GLY A 23 -8.07 -5.62 3.68
N ASN A 24 -6.85 -5.23 3.33
CA ASN A 24 -6.20 -5.68 2.10
C ASN A 24 -5.76 -7.13 2.26
N ASP A 25 -6.29 -8.04 1.44
CA ASP A 25 -6.15 -9.47 1.64
C ASP A 25 -5.18 -10.14 0.66
N PHE A 26 -4.50 -11.19 1.16
CA PHE A 26 -3.39 -11.83 0.49
C PHE A 26 -3.49 -13.35 0.51
N ILE A 27 -3.02 -13.98 -0.55
CA ILE A 27 -2.60 -15.39 -0.57
C ILE A 27 -1.10 -15.40 -0.39
N VAL A 28 -0.59 -15.91 0.73
CA VAL A 28 0.85 -15.99 1.00
C VAL A 28 1.34 -17.41 0.72
N LEU A 29 2.40 -17.52 -0.06
CA LEU A 29 2.97 -18.78 -0.52
C LEU A 29 4.43 -18.91 -0.06
N ASN A 30 4.76 -20.06 0.52
CA ASN A 30 6.12 -20.41 0.92
C ASN A 30 6.91 -20.96 -0.28
N GLY A 31 7.64 -20.11 -0.97
CA GLY A 31 8.56 -20.47 -2.06
C GLY A 31 9.93 -20.97 -1.57
N VAL A 32 10.16 -21.00 -0.24
CA VAL A 32 11.36 -21.64 0.33
C VAL A 32 11.25 -23.16 0.27
N ASP A 33 10.02 -23.70 0.48
CA ASP A 33 9.72 -25.14 0.57
C ASP A 33 8.94 -25.66 -0.63
N GLN A 34 8.33 -24.79 -1.43
CA GLN A 34 7.54 -25.14 -2.61
C GLN A 34 8.20 -24.58 -3.86
N ASP A 35 8.34 -25.38 -4.90
CA ASP A 35 8.76 -24.85 -6.20
C ASP A 35 7.60 -24.13 -6.87
N LEU A 36 7.71 -22.81 -7.02
CA LEU A 36 6.69 -21.93 -7.60
C LEU A 36 7.14 -21.32 -8.95
N SER A 37 8.29 -21.78 -9.46
CA SER A 37 8.96 -21.20 -10.64
C SER A 37 8.21 -21.39 -11.95
N ASP A 38 7.35 -22.39 -12.04
CA ASP A 38 6.60 -22.76 -13.24
C ASP A 38 5.14 -22.30 -13.24
N ILE A 39 4.71 -21.53 -12.22
CA ILE A 39 3.35 -21.01 -12.15
C ILE A 39 3.18 -19.89 -13.18
N THR A 40 2.20 -20.09 -14.07
CA THR A 40 1.92 -19.13 -15.14
C THR A 40 1.07 -17.95 -14.65
N ARG A 41 1.03 -16.88 -15.44
CA ARG A 41 0.20 -15.71 -15.17
C ARG A 41 -1.28 -16.09 -15.02
N GLU A 42 -1.79 -16.97 -15.85
CA GLU A 42 -3.18 -17.45 -15.83
C GLU A 42 -3.46 -18.23 -14.52
N GLN A 43 -2.49 -18.97 -14.02
CA GLN A 43 -2.61 -19.67 -12.75
C GLN A 43 -2.62 -18.71 -11.57
N TRP A 44 -1.80 -17.63 -11.58
CA TRP A 44 -1.88 -16.55 -10.59
C TRP A 44 -3.25 -15.89 -10.59
N GLN A 45 -3.78 -15.53 -11.76
CA GLN A 45 -5.13 -14.97 -11.93
C GLN A 45 -6.21 -15.90 -11.35
N LYS A 46 -6.11 -17.20 -11.66
CA LYS A 46 -7.06 -18.20 -11.16
C LYS A 46 -7.02 -18.30 -9.64
N LEU A 47 -5.83 -18.32 -9.03
CA LEU A 47 -5.68 -18.36 -7.56
C LEU A 47 -6.30 -17.13 -6.89
N ALA A 48 -6.07 -15.94 -7.45
CA ALA A 48 -6.58 -14.68 -6.93
C ALA A 48 -8.08 -14.47 -7.17
N HIS A 49 -8.70 -15.24 -8.07
CA HIS A 49 -10.12 -15.07 -8.44
C HIS A 49 -11.05 -15.43 -7.27
N ARG A 50 -11.93 -14.49 -6.86
CA ARG A 50 -12.73 -14.63 -5.63
C ARG A 50 -13.82 -15.70 -5.70
N GLN A 51 -14.34 -16.03 -6.91
CA GLN A 51 -15.37 -17.06 -7.10
C GLN A 51 -14.81 -18.40 -7.55
N PHE A 52 -13.69 -18.42 -8.29
CA PHE A 52 -13.17 -19.64 -8.93
C PHE A 52 -11.81 -20.08 -8.40
N GLY A 53 -11.22 -19.31 -7.48
CA GLY A 53 -9.97 -19.59 -6.81
C GLY A 53 -10.07 -19.43 -5.30
N ILE A 54 -8.93 -19.15 -4.66
CA ILE A 54 -8.86 -18.82 -3.24
C ILE A 54 -9.43 -17.40 -2.99
N GLY A 55 -9.17 -16.49 -3.92
CA GLY A 55 -9.60 -15.10 -3.88
C GLY A 55 -8.72 -14.24 -3.00
N ALA A 56 -8.12 -13.20 -3.56
CA ALA A 56 -7.38 -12.17 -2.85
C ALA A 56 -7.15 -10.95 -3.75
N ASP A 57 -6.81 -9.82 -3.14
CA ASP A 57 -6.34 -8.63 -3.85
C ASP A 57 -4.97 -8.89 -4.49
N GLN A 58 -4.09 -9.60 -3.75
CA GLN A 58 -2.72 -9.87 -4.19
C GLN A 58 -2.23 -11.25 -3.68
N ILE A 59 -1.18 -11.75 -4.35
CA ILE A 59 -0.47 -12.96 -3.96
C ILE A 59 0.95 -12.57 -3.56
N LEU A 60 1.42 -13.05 -2.41
CA LEU A 60 2.75 -12.80 -1.86
C LEU A 60 3.58 -14.09 -1.92
N LEU A 61 4.79 -14.00 -2.46
CA LEU A 61 5.76 -15.10 -2.44
C LEU A 61 6.87 -14.78 -1.46
N VAL A 62 7.13 -15.71 -0.54
CA VAL A 62 8.29 -15.72 0.33
C VAL A 62 9.33 -16.66 -0.28
N GLU A 63 10.43 -16.10 -0.75
CA GLU A 63 11.49 -16.85 -1.43
C GLU A 63 12.84 -16.73 -0.68
N LYS A 64 13.78 -17.59 -1.00
CA LYS A 64 15.16 -17.49 -0.51
C LYS A 64 15.78 -16.19 -1.03
N ALA A 65 16.55 -15.53 -0.17
CA ALA A 65 17.31 -14.34 -0.55
C ALA A 65 18.24 -14.61 -1.72
N THR A 66 18.37 -13.65 -2.62
CA THR A 66 19.36 -13.68 -3.70
C THR A 66 20.57 -12.80 -3.37
N ARG A 67 20.43 -11.88 -2.39
CA ARG A 67 21.46 -10.98 -1.92
C ARG A 67 22.02 -11.44 -0.57
N PRO A 68 23.35 -11.33 -0.33
CA PRO A 68 23.97 -11.80 0.92
C PRO A 68 23.62 -10.95 2.15
N ASP A 69 23.11 -9.73 1.94
CA ASP A 69 22.74 -8.78 2.99
C ASP A 69 21.25 -8.81 3.35
N THR A 70 20.50 -9.78 2.83
CA THR A 70 19.06 -9.95 3.07
C THR A 70 18.73 -11.34 3.60
N ASP A 71 17.57 -11.49 4.26
CA ASP A 71 17.13 -12.75 4.85
C ASP A 71 16.21 -13.52 3.90
N PHE A 72 15.39 -12.81 3.16
CA PHE A 72 14.42 -13.34 2.21
C PHE A 72 14.25 -12.42 1.00
N ARG A 73 13.65 -12.97 -0.05
CA ARG A 73 13.10 -12.24 -1.18
C ARG A 73 11.58 -12.23 -1.12
N TYR A 74 10.99 -11.08 -1.40
CA TYR A 74 9.56 -10.82 -1.39
C TYR A 74 9.08 -10.43 -2.78
N ARG A 75 8.17 -11.21 -3.34
CA ARG A 75 7.52 -10.90 -4.63
C ARG A 75 6.02 -10.78 -4.45
N ILE A 76 5.42 -9.91 -5.24
CA ILE A 76 4.01 -9.56 -5.14
C ILE A 76 3.39 -9.63 -6.52
N PHE A 77 2.21 -10.27 -6.62
CA PHE A 77 1.42 -10.32 -7.83
C PHE A 77 0.02 -9.78 -7.56
N ASN A 78 -0.45 -8.90 -8.43
CA ASN A 78 -1.84 -8.46 -8.41
C ASN A 78 -2.80 -9.59 -8.86
N ALA A 79 -4.10 -9.40 -8.65
CA ALA A 79 -5.12 -10.36 -9.07
C ALA A 79 -5.15 -10.60 -10.60
N ASP A 80 -4.59 -9.70 -11.41
CA ASP A 80 -4.39 -9.87 -12.86
C ASP A 80 -3.15 -10.70 -13.22
N GLY A 81 -2.43 -11.23 -12.21
CA GLY A 81 -1.22 -12.02 -12.35
C GLY A 81 0.02 -11.20 -12.75
N GLY A 82 -0.07 -9.87 -12.76
CA GLY A 82 1.07 -8.98 -12.98
C GLY A 82 1.89 -8.79 -11.71
N GLU A 83 3.22 -8.86 -11.80
CA GLU A 83 4.12 -8.58 -10.68
C GLU A 83 4.19 -7.07 -10.43
N VAL A 84 4.27 -6.66 -9.15
CA VAL A 84 4.36 -5.27 -8.71
C VAL A 84 5.48 -5.08 -7.72
N GLU A 85 6.02 -3.86 -7.69
CA GLU A 85 7.26 -3.55 -6.99
C GLU A 85 7.14 -3.60 -5.46
N GLN A 86 6.06 -3.09 -4.88
CA GLN A 86 5.92 -2.95 -3.43
C GLN A 86 4.47 -2.82 -2.96
N CYS A 87 4.18 -3.39 -1.77
CA CYS A 87 2.93 -3.20 -1.05
C CYS A 87 3.20 -3.16 0.47
N GLY A 88 3.00 -2.00 1.11
CA GLY A 88 3.23 -1.84 2.54
C GLY A 88 2.34 -2.74 3.42
N ASN A 89 1.09 -2.98 3.01
CA ASN A 89 0.20 -3.90 3.72
C ASN A 89 0.70 -5.34 3.60
N GLY A 90 1.16 -5.73 2.40
CA GLY A 90 1.74 -7.04 2.15
C GLY A 90 3.03 -7.29 2.94
N SER A 91 3.87 -6.27 3.11
CA SER A 91 5.12 -6.39 3.90
C SER A 91 4.85 -6.80 5.35
N ARG A 92 3.74 -6.32 5.95
CA ARG A 92 3.35 -6.74 7.31
C ARG A 92 2.94 -8.21 7.34
N CYS A 93 2.11 -8.65 6.39
CA CYS A 93 1.71 -10.07 6.27
C CYS A 93 2.92 -10.98 5.99
N PHE A 94 3.88 -10.50 5.20
CA PHE A 94 5.13 -11.21 4.93
C PHE A 94 5.90 -11.54 6.21
N VAL A 95 6.16 -10.54 7.08
CA VAL A 95 6.88 -10.74 8.35
C VAL A 95 6.13 -11.72 9.24
N ARG A 96 4.85 -11.49 9.42
CA ARG A 96 4.01 -12.35 10.25
C ARG A 96 4.05 -13.79 9.76
N PHE A 97 3.91 -14.01 8.46
CA PHE A 97 4.00 -15.34 7.85
C PHE A 97 5.35 -16.00 8.10
N VAL A 98 6.47 -15.30 7.88
CA VAL A 98 7.83 -15.83 8.09
C VAL A 98 8.03 -16.31 9.53
N LEU A 99 7.54 -15.53 10.50
CA LEU A 99 7.64 -15.87 11.92
C LEU A 99 6.71 -17.03 12.31
N ASP A 100 5.46 -17.01 11.87
CA ASP A 100 4.46 -18.05 12.17
C ASP A 100 4.83 -19.40 11.56
N GLN A 101 5.41 -19.41 10.36
CA GLN A 101 5.91 -20.63 9.70
C GLN A 101 7.29 -21.08 10.22
N GLY A 102 7.88 -20.37 11.20
CA GLY A 102 9.18 -20.71 11.76
C GLY A 102 10.34 -20.62 10.78
N LEU A 103 10.21 -19.86 9.68
CA LEU A 103 11.25 -19.73 8.66
C LEU A 103 12.43 -18.89 9.15
N SER A 104 12.22 -18.01 10.13
CA SER A 104 13.25 -17.21 10.80
C SER A 104 12.84 -16.84 12.21
N THR A 105 13.84 -16.61 13.08
CA THR A 105 13.66 -15.98 14.40
C THR A 105 14.27 -14.58 14.46
N LYS A 106 14.80 -14.08 13.35
CA LYS A 106 15.41 -12.74 13.29
C LYS A 106 14.34 -11.66 13.40
N ASN A 107 14.67 -10.59 14.12
CA ASN A 107 13.87 -9.39 14.23
C ASN A 107 14.81 -8.18 14.49
N PRO A 108 14.95 -7.23 13.61
CA PRO A 108 14.21 -7.08 12.34
C PRO A 108 14.63 -8.06 11.24
N LEU A 109 13.75 -8.26 10.24
CA LEU A 109 14.05 -8.95 9.00
C LEU A 109 14.48 -7.95 7.93
N ARG A 110 15.47 -8.32 7.12
CA ARG A 110 15.87 -7.59 5.92
C ARG A 110 15.40 -8.34 4.69
N VAL A 111 14.54 -7.72 3.93
CA VAL A 111 13.82 -8.37 2.84
C VAL A 111 14.07 -7.62 1.53
N GLU A 112 14.60 -8.34 0.52
CA GLU A 112 14.73 -7.76 -0.80
C GLU A 112 13.38 -7.75 -1.52
N VAL A 113 13.06 -6.60 -2.09
CA VAL A 113 12.03 -6.41 -3.10
C VAL A 113 12.68 -6.00 -4.41
N GLU A 114 11.94 -5.86 -5.48
CA GLU A 114 12.49 -5.71 -6.84
C GLU A 114 13.65 -4.71 -6.95
N HIS A 115 13.56 -3.54 -6.31
CA HIS A 115 14.54 -2.46 -6.46
C HIS A 115 15.16 -1.97 -5.15
N THR A 116 14.73 -2.49 -3.99
CA THR A 116 15.18 -2.01 -2.68
C THR A 116 15.22 -3.13 -1.64
N VAL A 117 15.68 -2.79 -0.45
CA VAL A 117 15.66 -3.66 0.73
C VAL A 117 14.79 -3.01 1.80
N LEU A 118 13.80 -3.74 2.27
CA LEU A 118 12.95 -3.33 3.38
C LEU A 118 13.52 -3.84 4.69
N THR A 119 13.44 -3.03 5.73
CA THR A 119 13.69 -3.46 7.12
C THR A 119 12.34 -3.51 7.82
N LEU A 120 11.94 -4.71 8.23
CA LEU A 120 10.63 -5.02 8.77
C LEU A 120 10.77 -5.55 10.19
N LYS A 121 10.02 -4.99 11.14
CA LYS A 121 10.13 -5.33 12.56
C LYS A 121 8.80 -5.77 13.13
N SER A 122 8.77 -6.94 13.75
CA SER A 122 7.60 -7.42 14.51
C SER A 122 7.67 -6.95 15.96
N HIS A 123 6.50 -6.58 16.50
CA HIS A 123 6.32 -6.22 17.90
C HIS A 123 5.68 -7.38 18.69
N PRO A 124 5.85 -7.42 20.04
CA PRO A 124 5.28 -8.49 20.87
C PRO A 124 3.76 -8.58 20.84
N ASP A 125 3.06 -7.49 20.50
CA ASP A 125 1.61 -7.43 20.34
C ASP A 125 1.11 -7.94 18.98
N GLY A 126 2.03 -8.42 18.14
CA GLY A 126 1.74 -8.94 16.80
C GLY A 126 1.60 -7.88 15.70
N GLN A 127 1.80 -6.60 16.04
CA GLN A 127 1.89 -5.57 15.01
C GLN A 127 3.24 -5.61 14.30
N VAL A 128 3.28 -5.07 13.08
CA VAL A 128 4.51 -5.00 12.29
C VAL A 128 4.79 -3.56 11.90
N GLU A 129 6.02 -3.15 12.17
CA GLU A 129 6.58 -1.86 11.82
C GLU A 129 7.32 -1.95 10.47
N VAL A 130 7.03 -1.00 9.60
CA VAL A 130 7.61 -0.89 8.25
C VAL A 130 8.19 0.51 8.08
N ASP A 131 9.45 0.60 7.67
CA ASP A 131 10.05 1.84 7.18
C ASP A 131 9.52 2.09 5.75
N MET A 132 8.71 3.13 5.59
CA MET A 132 8.06 3.50 4.34
C MET A 132 8.91 4.46 3.49
N GLY A 133 10.12 4.78 3.94
CA GLY A 133 10.98 5.76 3.31
C GLY A 133 10.59 7.21 3.61
N ALA A 134 11.42 8.12 3.12
CA ALA A 134 11.18 9.56 3.27
C ALA A 134 10.13 10.07 2.27
N PRO A 135 9.25 10.98 2.69
CA PRO A 135 8.31 11.62 1.77
C PRO A 135 9.06 12.57 0.82
N ILE A 136 8.57 12.66 -0.41
CA ILE A 136 9.11 13.53 -1.46
C ILE A 136 8.13 14.67 -1.69
N PHE A 137 8.61 15.91 -1.67
CA PHE A 137 7.81 17.14 -1.86
C PHE A 137 8.14 17.85 -3.17
N GLU A 138 9.23 17.47 -3.84
CA GLU A 138 9.65 18.06 -5.11
C GLU A 138 8.70 17.63 -6.25
N HIS A 139 8.02 18.59 -6.87
CA HIS A 139 6.97 18.35 -7.86
C HIS A 139 7.43 17.53 -9.06
N SER A 140 8.67 17.75 -9.52
CA SER A 140 9.25 16.99 -10.64
C SER A 140 9.37 15.50 -10.33
N GLN A 141 9.57 15.15 -9.05
CA GLN A 141 9.67 13.77 -8.58
C GLN A 141 8.30 13.16 -8.22
N ILE A 142 7.27 14.02 -8.01
CA ILE A 142 5.88 13.59 -7.74
C ILE A 142 5.10 13.37 -9.04
N PRO A 143 5.60 13.69 -10.20
CA PRO A 143 5.00 14.13 -11.48
C PRO A 143 3.72 14.97 -11.31
N PHE A 144 3.86 16.12 -10.67
CA PHE A 144 2.80 17.11 -10.46
C PHE A 144 3.09 18.42 -11.19
N LYS A 145 2.10 18.95 -11.89
CA LYS A 145 2.12 20.22 -12.62
C LYS A 145 1.28 21.26 -11.87
N ALA A 146 1.93 22.18 -11.18
CA ALA A 146 1.26 23.23 -10.42
C ALA A 146 0.88 24.44 -11.28
N ASP A 147 1.33 24.51 -12.55
CA ASP A 147 1.14 25.66 -13.42
C ASP A 147 -0.36 25.97 -13.61
N GLY A 148 -0.73 27.23 -13.35
CA GLY A 148 -2.10 27.70 -13.47
C GLY A 148 -3.04 27.36 -12.30
N LEU A 149 -2.59 26.59 -11.31
CA LEU A 149 -3.36 26.35 -10.09
C LEU A 149 -3.12 27.47 -9.08
N ALA A 150 -4.20 27.96 -8.45
CA ALA A 150 -4.07 28.83 -7.29
C ALA A 150 -3.39 28.05 -6.14
N SER A 151 -2.53 28.73 -5.38
CA SER A 151 -1.83 28.12 -4.26
C SER A 151 -1.89 28.98 -3.02
N LYS A 152 -1.83 28.34 -1.85
CA LYS A 152 -1.69 29.01 -0.55
C LYS A 152 -0.78 28.18 0.35
N GLN A 153 -0.07 28.87 1.25
CA GLN A 153 0.75 28.21 2.26
C GLN A 153 -0.01 28.10 3.57
N GLU A 154 -0.03 26.91 4.14
CA GLU A 154 -0.52 26.63 5.50
C GLU A 154 0.63 26.03 6.32
N PHE A 155 1.18 26.83 7.24
CA PHE A 155 2.35 26.49 8.06
C PHE A 155 3.56 26.11 7.19
N HIS A 156 3.93 24.82 7.09
CA HIS A 156 5.05 24.32 6.27
C HIS A 156 4.57 23.60 5.00
N GLU A 157 3.27 23.63 4.69
CA GLU A 157 2.70 22.93 3.55
C GLU A 157 2.20 23.91 2.49
N MET A 158 2.47 23.62 1.22
CA MET A 158 1.87 24.33 0.11
C MET A 158 0.63 23.58 -0.38
N LEU A 159 -0.50 24.25 -0.40
CA LEU A 159 -1.76 23.72 -0.91
C LEU A 159 -2.06 24.27 -2.29
N TYR A 160 -2.71 23.47 -3.11
CA TYR A 160 -3.14 23.82 -4.45
C TYR A 160 -4.64 23.67 -4.59
N ALA A 161 -5.30 24.68 -5.18
CA ALA A 161 -6.71 24.60 -5.51
C ALA A 161 -6.87 23.72 -6.77
N LEU A 162 -7.43 22.53 -6.60
CA LEU A 162 -7.68 21.61 -7.70
C LEU A 162 -9.13 21.73 -8.14
N PRO A 163 -9.41 22.19 -9.37
CA PRO A 163 -10.78 22.25 -9.90
C PRO A 163 -11.39 20.86 -10.00
N ILE A 164 -12.50 20.62 -9.31
CA ILE A 164 -13.21 19.33 -9.33
C ILE A 164 -14.48 19.47 -10.18
N GLY A 165 -14.57 18.64 -11.22
CA GLY A 165 -15.73 18.55 -12.10
C GLY A 165 -15.72 19.52 -13.31
N ASN A 166 -16.60 19.25 -14.26
CA ASN A 166 -16.74 19.99 -15.53
C ASN A 166 -17.90 20.99 -15.52
N ASN A 167 -18.48 21.32 -14.35
CA ASN A 167 -19.70 22.15 -14.24
C ASN A 167 -19.37 23.54 -13.69
N PRO A 168 -20.13 24.61 -14.05
CA PRO A 168 -20.01 25.94 -13.43
C PRO A 168 -20.21 25.99 -11.91
N SER A 169 -20.78 24.95 -11.31
CA SER A 169 -20.79 24.73 -9.84
C SER A 169 -19.58 23.95 -9.32
N ALA A 170 -18.57 23.72 -10.16
CA ALA A 170 -17.32 23.13 -9.74
C ALA A 170 -16.70 24.00 -8.62
N HIS A 171 -16.29 23.34 -7.55
CA HIS A 171 -15.57 23.98 -6.45
C HIS A 171 -14.10 23.56 -6.54
N ASP A 172 -13.25 24.35 -5.93
CA ASP A 172 -11.84 24.04 -5.81
C ASP A 172 -11.58 23.33 -4.47
N ASP A 173 -11.03 22.13 -4.55
CA ASP A 173 -10.52 21.46 -3.35
C ASP A 173 -9.06 21.81 -3.10
N TRP A 174 -8.78 22.21 -1.87
CA TRP A 174 -7.41 22.51 -1.44
C TRP A 174 -6.69 21.23 -1.06
N ILE A 175 -5.75 20.81 -1.90
CA ILE A 175 -4.96 19.60 -1.73
C ILE A 175 -3.51 19.89 -1.36
N ALA A 176 -2.94 19.09 -0.47
CA ALA A 176 -1.50 18.93 -0.32
C ALA A 176 -1.01 17.83 -1.27
N VAL A 177 0.18 18.00 -1.85
CA VAL A 177 0.73 17.06 -2.83
C VAL A 177 2.10 16.57 -2.39
N LEU A 178 2.26 15.25 -2.27
CA LEU A 178 3.52 14.60 -1.90
C LEU A 178 3.59 13.19 -2.49
N SER A 179 4.79 12.59 -2.44
CA SER A 179 4.98 11.19 -2.81
C SER A 179 5.50 10.37 -1.63
N MET A 180 4.95 9.17 -1.48
CA MET A 180 5.45 8.09 -0.61
C MET A 180 5.94 6.90 -1.44
N GLY A 181 6.69 7.20 -2.53
CA GLY A 181 7.02 6.25 -3.59
C GLY A 181 5.97 6.24 -4.71
N ASN A 182 4.78 6.76 -4.45
CA ASN A 182 3.69 6.99 -5.39
C ASN A 182 3.00 8.33 -5.06
N PRO A 183 2.37 9.01 -6.04
CA PRO A 183 1.77 10.34 -5.85
C PRO A 183 0.52 10.31 -4.98
N HIS A 184 0.40 11.29 -4.08
CA HIS A 184 -0.77 11.50 -3.23
C HIS A 184 -1.24 12.95 -3.29
N ALA A 185 -2.57 13.15 -3.40
CA ALA A 185 -3.28 14.41 -3.22
C ALA A 185 -4.14 14.27 -1.97
N VAL A 186 -3.84 15.04 -0.91
CA VAL A 186 -4.51 14.92 0.39
C VAL A 186 -5.33 16.18 0.63
N GLN A 187 -6.64 16.00 0.81
CA GLN A 187 -7.56 17.03 1.24
C GLN A 187 -8.02 16.81 2.68
N VAL A 188 -8.39 17.88 3.38
CA VAL A 188 -9.00 17.82 4.71
C VAL A 188 -10.50 18.01 4.56
N VAL A 189 -11.27 17.08 5.12
CA VAL A 189 -12.74 17.09 5.08
C VAL A 189 -13.31 17.20 6.49
N GLY A 190 -14.51 17.76 6.61
CA GLY A 190 -15.19 17.91 7.90
C GLY A 190 -15.68 16.57 8.47
N ASP A 191 -16.16 15.68 7.59
CA ASP A 191 -16.60 14.34 7.93
C ASP A 191 -16.26 13.38 6.78
N VAL A 192 -15.42 12.38 7.08
CA VAL A 192 -14.92 11.44 6.08
C VAL A 192 -16.01 10.45 5.62
N ASP A 193 -17.01 10.19 6.45
CA ASP A 193 -18.06 9.22 6.15
C ASP A 193 -19.04 9.77 5.10
N SER A 194 -19.26 11.09 5.08
CA SER A 194 -20.07 11.80 4.08
C SER A 194 -19.26 12.39 2.92
N ALA A 195 -17.93 12.26 2.92
CA ALA A 195 -17.09 12.79 1.85
C ALA A 195 -17.40 12.11 0.50
N PRO A 196 -17.46 12.87 -0.62
CA PRO A 196 -17.87 12.38 -1.94
C PRO A 196 -16.76 11.61 -2.67
N VAL A 197 -16.19 10.60 -2.02
CA VAL A 197 -15.00 9.85 -2.50
C VAL A 197 -15.25 9.17 -3.84
N PHE A 198 -16.47 8.63 -4.08
CA PHE A 198 -16.81 7.95 -5.33
C PHE A 198 -17.11 8.92 -6.47
N GLU A 199 -17.62 10.11 -6.13
CA GLU A 199 -17.98 11.15 -7.10
C GLU A 199 -16.74 11.93 -7.55
N GLU A 200 -15.90 12.36 -6.61
CA GLU A 200 -14.74 13.24 -6.86
C GLU A 200 -13.44 12.48 -7.08
N GLY A 201 -13.24 11.35 -6.39
CA GLY A 201 -12.03 10.56 -6.46
C GLY A 201 -11.57 10.24 -7.88
N PRO A 202 -12.45 9.80 -8.81
CA PRO A 202 -12.10 9.55 -10.20
C PRO A 202 -11.62 10.79 -10.97
N PHE A 203 -12.11 11.99 -10.62
CA PHE A 203 -11.67 13.26 -11.23
C PHE A 203 -10.30 13.66 -10.71
N ILE A 204 -10.07 13.55 -9.40
CA ILE A 204 -8.77 13.84 -8.78
C ILE A 204 -7.72 12.86 -9.32
N GLU A 205 -8.04 11.54 -9.31
CA GLU A 205 -7.13 10.48 -9.77
C GLU A 205 -6.58 10.74 -11.17
N LYS A 206 -7.44 11.25 -12.09
CA LYS A 206 -7.13 11.47 -13.52
C LYS A 206 -6.88 12.93 -13.86
N HIS A 207 -6.82 13.82 -12.88
CA HIS A 207 -6.68 15.24 -13.14
C HIS A 207 -5.42 15.55 -13.96
N PRO A 208 -5.49 16.45 -14.98
CA PRO A 208 -4.36 16.76 -15.87
C PRO A 208 -3.08 17.25 -15.18
N ALA A 209 -3.21 17.82 -13.97
CA ALA A 209 -2.08 18.18 -13.13
C ALA A 209 -1.24 16.97 -12.69
N PHE A 210 -1.79 15.75 -12.75
CA PHE A 210 -1.12 14.50 -12.40
C PHE A 210 -0.95 13.58 -13.64
N PRO A 211 0.08 13.79 -14.48
CA PRO A 211 0.24 13.03 -15.72
C PRO A 211 0.43 11.52 -15.54
N LYS A 212 0.84 11.08 -14.36
CA LYS A 212 0.95 9.66 -13.96
C LYS A 212 -0.16 9.22 -13.02
N ARG A 213 -1.26 10.00 -12.93
CA ARG A 213 -2.36 9.85 -11.99
C ARG A 213 -1.92 10.00 -10.52
N VAL A 214 -2.87 9.99 -9.60
CA VAL A 214 -2.65 10.24 -8.17
C VAL A 214 -3.60 9.44 -7.31
N ASN A 215 -3.23 9.14 -6.06
CA ASN A 215 -4.13 8.63 -5.04
C ASN A 215 -4.78 9.84 -4.34
N ALA A 216 -6.11 9.88 -4.30
CA ALA A 216 -6.87 10.95 -3.65
C ALA A 216 -7.23 10.57 -2.21
N GLY A 217 -6.65 11.27 -1.23
CA GLY A 217 -6.87 11.06 0.19
C GLY A 217 -7.84 12.08 0.79
N TYR A 218 -8.82 11.60 1.56
CA TYR A 218 -9.82 12.36 2.28
C TYR A 218 -9.57 12.18 3.78
N MET A 219 -8.99 13.20 4.42
CA MET A 219 -8.57 13.18 5.82
C MET A 219 -9.50 13.98 6.71
N GLN A 220 -10.11 13.34 7.71
CA GLN A 220 -10.79 14.00 8.81
C GLN A 220 -9.91 14.03 10.04
N VAL A 221 -9.58 15.21 10.55
CA VAL A 221 -8.81 15.36 11.80
C VAL A 221 -9.77 15.25 12.99
N LEU A 222 -9.57 14.23 13.84
CA LEU A 222 -10.32 14.06 15.08
C LEU A 222 -9.66 14.81 16.24
N ASN A 223 -8.34 14.71 16.36
CA ASN A 223 -7.50 15.44 17.27
C ASN A 223 -6.04 15.45 16.75
N ARG A 224 -5.12 16.02 17.51
CA ARG A 224 -3.71 16.15 17.07
C ARG A 224 -2.97 14.82 16.84
N ASN A 225 -3.47 13.73 17.38
CA ASN A 225 -2.85 12.39 17.28
C ASN A 225 -3.78 11.36 16.65
N GLU A 226 -4.89 11.78 16.04
CA GLU A 226 -5.89 10.84 15.54
C GLU A 226 -6.65 11.41 14.34
N ILE A 227 -6.74 10.61 13.27
CA ILE A 227 -7.48 10.94 12.05
C ILE A 227 -8.33 9.77 11.58
N LYS A 228 -9.39 10.06 10.82
CA LYS A 228 -10.03 9.10 9.92
C LYS A 228 -9.57 9.37 8.49
N LEU A 229 -9.45 8.32 7.68
CA LEU A 229 -8.98 8.42 6.31
C LEU A 229 -9.74 7.48 5.37
N ARG A 230 -10.13 8.03 4.21
CA ARG A 230 -10.54 7.26 3.03
C ARG A 230 -9.62 7.62 1.87
N VAL A 231 -9.34 6.66 1.00
CA VAL A 231 -8.46 6.87 -0.16
C VAL A 231 -9.09 6.25 -1.41
N PHE A 232 -9.21 7.06 -2.46
CA PHE A 232 -9.46 6.59 -3.80
C PHE A 232 -8.10 6.35 -4.47
N GLU A 233 -7.74 5.08 -4.62
CA GLU A 233 -6.41 4.68 -5.10
C GLU A 233 -6.31 4.69 -6.61
N ARG A 234 -5.15 5.03 -7.11
CA ARG A 234 -4.78 5.05 -8.52
C ARG A 234 -4.99 3.68 -9.18
N GLY A 235 -5.94 3.60 -10.09
CA GLY A 235 -6.26 2.38 -10.84
C GLY A 235 -7.04 1.31 -10.09
N ALA A 236 -7.33 1.49 -8.80
CA ALA A 236 -8.05 0.52 -7.98
C ALA A 236 -9.40 1.04 -7.45
N GLY A 237 -9.61 2.37 -7.44
CA GLY A 237 -10.79 2.96 -6.83
C GLY A 237 -10.66 3.09 -5.30
N GLU A 238 -11.78 3.22 -4.59
CA GLU A 238 -11.73 3.27 -3.14
C GLU A 238 -11.39 1.88 -2.56
N THR A 239 -10.37 1.84 -1.71
CA THR A 239 -9.91 0.63 -1.01
C THR A 239 -10.20 0.72 0.49
N LEU A 240 -10.14 -0.43 1.18
CA LEU A 240 -10.38 -0.46 2.63
C LEU A 240 -9.23 0.18 3.42
N ALA A 241 -7.99 0.11 2.93
CA ALA A 241 -6.83 0.76 3.54
C ALA A 241 -5.69 0.94 2.53
N CYS A 242 -5.15 2.15 2.48
CA CYS A 242 -3.97 2.51 1.69
C CYS A 242 -2.83 2.92 2.64
N GLY A 243 -1.79 2.09 2.76
CA GLY A 243 -0.67 2.35 3.67
C GLY A 243 0.11 3.62 3.31
N THR A 244 0.44 3.83 2.03
CA THR A 244 1.10 5.05 1.55
C THR A 244 0.20 6.27 1.67
N GLY A 245 -1.12 6.10 1.47
CA GLY A 245 -2.11 7.15 1.69
C GLY A 245 -2.20 7.59 3.15
N ALA A 246 -2.12 6.65 4.10
CA ALA A 246 -2.07 6.95 5.53
C ALA A 246 -0.80 7.74 5.89
N CYS A 247 0.35 7.32 5.36
CA CYS A 247 1.61 8.05 5.52
C CYS A 247 1.51 9.48 4.96
N ALA A 248 0.99 9.63 3.73
CA ALA A 248 0.84 10.92 3.08
C ALA A 248 -0.09 11.86 3.86
N ALA A 249 -1.24 11.35 4.35
CA ALA A 249 -2.18 12.12 5.14
C ALA A 249 -1.55 12.65 6.44
N VAL A 250 -0.83 11.79 7.17
CA VAL A 250 -0.16 12.18 8.42
C VAL A 250 0.97 13.17 8.16
N VAL A 251 1.81 12.95 7.16
CA VAL A 251 2.88 13.88 6.79
C VAL A 251 2.31 15.25 6.43
N SER A 252 1.26 15.30 5.58
CA SER A 252 0.57 16.54 5.23
C SER A 252 0.00 17.23 6.48
N GLY A 253 -0.70 16.50 7.34
CA GLY A 253 -1.29 17.07 8.56
C GLY A 253 -0.26 17.64 9.54
N ILE A 254 0.90 16.97 9.69
CA ILE A 254 2.02 17.48 10.50
C ILE A 254 2.61 18.75 9.87
N ARG A 255 2.85 18.76 8.56
CA ARG A 255 3.35 19.95 7.85
C ARG A 255 2.40 21.13 7.89
N ARG A 256 1.08 20.89 7.97
CA ARG A 256 0.04 21.91 8.17
C ARG A 256 -0.13 22.33 9.63
N GLY A 257 0.64 21.78 10.59
CA GLY A 257 0.54 22.05 12.01
C GLY A 257 -0.74 21.52 12.68
N MET A 258 -1.46 20.63 12.02
CA MET A 258 -2.72 20.04 12.51
C MET A 258 -2.47 18.80 13.38
N LEU A 259 -1.38 18.06 13.13
CA LEU A 259 -1.10 16.77 13.76
C LEU A 259 0.26 16.76 14.46
N ASP A 260 0.37 15.93 15.49
CA ASP A 260 1.59 15.62 16.23
C ASP A 260 1.91 14.11 16.14
N SER A 261 3.15 13.77 15.79
CA SER A 261 3.59 12.37 15.69
C SER A 261 3.73 11.72 17.08
N PRO A 262 3.36 10.42 17.26
CA PRO A 262 2.72 9.54 16.29
C PRO A 262 1.20 9.81 16.14
N VAL A 263 0.63 9.41 14.99
CA VAL A 263 -0.80 9.58 14.68
C VAL A 263 -1.45 8.23 14.44
N LYS A 264 -2.59 8.00 15.08
CA LYS A 264 -3.48 6.88 14.81
C LYS A 264 -4.37 7.23 13.62
N VAL A 265 -4.39 6.34 12.62
CA VAL A 265 -5.16 6.49 11.39
C VAL A 265 -6.23 5.42 11.34
N HIS A 266 -7.50 5.82 11.44
CA HIS A 266 -8.64 4.94 11.24
C HIS A 266 -8.95 4.84 9.75
N THR A 267 -8.79 3.66 9.18
CA THR A 267 -9.24 3.33 7.83
C THR A 267 -10.46 2.41 7.90
N ARG A 268 -11.14 2.20 6.77
CA ARG A 268 -12.28 1.25 6.72
C ARG A 268 -11.87 -0.20 7.02
N GLY A 269 -10.62 -0.56 6.77
CA GLY A 269 -10.10 -1.92 6.96
C GLY A 269 -9.43 -2.16 8.31
N GLY A 270 -9.20 -1.11 9.11
CA GLY A 270 -8.56 -1.20 10.42
C GLY A 270 -7.66 0.00 10.73
N ASP A 271 -7.05 -0.05 11.89
CA ASP A 271 -6.21 1.03 12.41
C ASP A 271 -4.74 0.84 12.00
N LEU A 272 -4.10 1.95 11.67
CA LEU A 272 -2.66 2.06 11.47
C LEU A 272 -2.10 3.12 12.42
N GLN A 273 -0.85 2.98 12.81
CA GLN A 273 -0.10 4.03 13.50
C GLN A 273 1.01 4.53 12.60
N ILE A 274 1.04 5.84 12.38
CA ILE A 274 2.04 6.49 11.53
C ILE A 274 2.87 7.43 12.38
N ALA A 275 4.20 7.28 12.31
CA ALA A 275 5.14 8.18 12.96
C ALA A 275 6.05 8.83 11.93
N TRP A 276 6.22 10.17 12.05
CA TRP A 276 7.13 10.93 11.21
C TRP A 276 7.86 11.99 12.04
N GLY A 277 9.19 11.96 11.97
CA GLY A 277 10.07 12.88 12.71
C GLY A 277 10.28 14.24 12.05
N GLY A 278 9.52 14.58 11.00
CA GLY A 278 9.62 15.86 10.32
C GLY A 278 10.85 16.00 9.43
N MET A 279 11.23 17.26 9.20
CA MET A 279 12.43 17.65 8.46
C MET A 279 13.60 17.85 9.42
N VAL A 280 14.80 17.40 9.05
CA VAL A 280 16.04 17.65 9.80
C VAL A 280 17.11 18.07 8.80
N ASN A 281 17.69 19.29 8.99
CA ASN A 281 18.66 19.88 8.05
C ASN A 281 18.19 19.81 6.60
N ASP A 282 16.96 20.24 6.35
CA ASP A 282 16.28 20.25 5.04
C ASP A 282 16.07 18.86 4.39
N ALA A 283 16.32 17.78 5.13
CA ALA A 283 16.03 16.42 4.69
C ALA A 283 14.83 15.84 5.44
N ALA A 284 13.90 15.21 4.71
CA ALA A 284 12.78 14.51 5.29
C ALA A 284 13.25 13.22 5.99
N ARG A 285 12.78 12.99 7.22
CA ARG A 285 12.96 11.72 7.91
C ARG A 285 12.08 10.64 7.29
N PRO A 286 12.46 9.34 7.39
CA PRO A 286 11.56 8.25 7.02
C PRO A 286 10.24 8.30 7.80
N VAL A 287 9.18 7.86 7.15
CA VAL A 287 7.87 7.62 7.76
C VAL A 287 7.82 6.17 8.23
N ILE A 288 7.46 5.97 9.47
CA ILE A 288 7.31 4.63 10.05
C ILE A 288 5.81 4.31 10.16
N MET A 289 5.43 3.21 9.55
CA MET A 289 4.06 2.70 9.61
C MET A 289 4.01 1.43 10.47
N THR A 290 3.15 1.39 11.46
CA THR A 290 2.88 0.20 12.27
C THR A 290 1.42 -0.21 12.11
N GLY A 291 1.16 -1.51 11.93
CA GLY A 291 -0.20 -2.00 11.76
C GLY A 291 -0.32 -3.52 11.87
N PRO A 292 -1.56 -4.03 11.86
CA PRO A 292 -1.83 -5.45 12.02
C PRO A 292 -1.45 -6.25 10.79
N ALA A 293 -1.15 -7.53 11.04
CA ALA A 293 -1.07 -8.59 10.04
C ALA A 293 -1.74 -9.83 10.62
N ILE A 294 -2.81 -10.28 9.99
CA ILE A 294 -3.69 -11.30 10.55
C ILE A 294 -3.75 -12.51 9.61
N THR A 295 -3.47 -13.70 10.15
CA THR A 295 -3.74 -14.96 9.47
C THR A 295 -5.23 -15.27 9.61
N VAL A 296 -5.90 -15.53 8.47
CA VAL A 296 -7.33 -15.85 8.44
C VAL A 296 -7.51 -17.37 8.47
N PHE A 297 -6.84 -18.07 7.56
CA PHE A 297 -6.81 -19.54 7.49
C PHE A 297 -5.64 -20.03 6.65
N GLU A 298 -5.32 -21.31 6.80
CA GLU A 298 -4.38 -22.04 5.96
C GLU A 298 -5.12 -23.09 5.15
N GLY A 299 -4.57 -23.46 3.98
CA GLY A 299 -5.20 -24.45 3.13
C GLY A 299 -4.29 -25.02 2.05
N GLU A 300 -4.86 -25.97 1.30
CA GLU A 300 -4.27 -26.54 0.10
C GLU A 300 -5.22 -26.38 -1.08
N THR A 301 -4.68 -26.12 -2.26
CA THR A 301 -5.41 -26.11 -3.53
C THR A 301 -4.66 -26.88 -4.60
N GLN A 302 -5.30 -27.14 -5.73
CA GLN A 302 -4.69 -27.76 -6.90
C GLN A 302 -4.54 -26.72 -8.02
N ILE A 303 -3.36 -26.73 -8.65
CA ILE A 303 -3.03 -25.87 -9.80
C ILE A 303 -2.58 -26.69 -11.00
#